data_1935bcd70950268734b53ac9fe0aa57f
#
_entry.id   1935bcd70950268734b53ac9fe0aa57f
#
_cell.length_a   1.000
_cell.length_b   1.000
_cell.length_c   1.000
_cell.angle_alpha   90.00
_cell.angle_beta   90.00
_cell.angle_gamma   90.00
#
_symmetry.space_group_name_H-M   'P 1'
#
loop_
_entity.id
_entity.type
_entity.pdbx_description
1 polymer ?
#
loop_
_entity_poly.entity_id
_entity_poly.type
_entity_poly.pdbx_seq_one_letter_code
_entity_poly.pdbx_strand_id
1 'polypeptide(L)'
;MGRKEIFDSGDDVHRLPILPSGFRDHWGIDGVLYAGIDYKIACQPLSSAVTDELLAAAPGSSGEVLERLGTVGRLRSMLDAVEAVLLAEGLELSYLQDRQKDITDPLQLASIQKYGVKPGSEQVIRQNFVAEASLATRTTEYSANARLLVAEWLRQLCPRTLEALLQGQITTRSAITVIRSSQDLQPEQVGQLEQNLLPVARRDTDAQVSKRAKKLRTQMLPEAPATRRERRVEERHVRWWAEPDGMAALQACLPAEDIMAIMKNITAHANEHREPDEQRSDAQLHADVFRDVLIQGWPGKPGPGVRVKLHVLLPAVQLLAAPGTALAELQGYGPIPAPVALALARHAPSFARVLTDPWDGAPIDVGRTRYRPPAALQELVQLRDEHCQFPGCRRPAERCEIDHVKDWAKGGATTRDNTKLLCTRHQMFKHALRWQSQFLPDGSVRWESPNGLVHFSDPGSLTT
;
A
#
# COMPACT_ATOMS: atom_id res chain seq x y z
N MET A 1 5.11 17.30 -19.84
CA MET A 1 5.93 16.56 -18.85
C MET A 1 4.98 16.04 -17.78
N GLY A 2 4.54 14.79 -17.92
CA GLY A 2 3.58 14.16 -17.02
C GLY A 2 4.21 13.78 -15.69
N ARG A 3 3.68 14.25 -14.59
CA ARG A 3 4.02 13.75 -13.25
C ARG A 3 3.52 12.31 -13.15
N LYS A 4 4.42 11.34 -13.21
CA LYS A 4 4.11 9.94 -12.86
C LYS A 4 3.89 9.89 -11.35
N GLU A 5 2.66 9.59 -10.94
CA GLU A 5 2.36 9.26 -9.55
C GLU A 5 3.02 7.93 -9.20
N ILE A 6 3.90 7.97 -8.20
CA ILE A 6 4.58 6.80 -7.66
C ILE A 6 3.66 6.21 -6.58
N PHE A 7 2.88 5.20 -6.91
CA PHE A 7 2.25 4.32 -5.91
C PHE A 7 3.15 3.12 -5.69
N ASP A 8 3.60 2.95 -4.47
CA ASP A 8 4.50 1.87 -4.07
C ASP A 8 3.86 0.98 -3.01
N SER A 9 3.70 -0.28 -3.30
CA SER A 9 3.75 -1.51 -2.47
C SER A 9 2.89 -2.67 -2.99
N GLY A 10 3.31 -3.73 -2.96
CA GLY A 10 3.34 -5.14 -2.62
C GLY A 10 2.28 -6.13 -3.13
N ASP A 11 1.16 -5.84 -3.75
CA ASP A 11 0.24 -6.87 -4.26
C ASP A 11 -0.05 -6.74 -5.76
N ASP A 12 -0.07 -7.89 -6.45
CA ASP A 12 -0.30 -8.00 -7.89
C ASP A 12 -1.62 -7.37 -8.40
N VAL A 13 -2.54 -7.06 -7.51
CA VAL A 13 -3.84 -6.43 -7.82
C VAL A 13 -3.69 -5.00 -8.33
N HIS A 14 -2.62 -4.29 -7.95
CA HIS A 14 -2.36 -2.90 -8.32
C HIS A 14 -1.96 -2.67 -9.79
N ARG A 15 -1.84 -3.74 -10.56
CA ARG A 15 -1.55 -3.66 -11.99
C ARG A 15 -2.80 -3.52 -12.84
N LEU A 16 -3.98 -3.50 -12.22
CA LEU A 16 -5.19 -3.21 -12.96
C LEU A 16 -5.19 -1.72 -13.32
N PRO A 17 -5.29 -1.35 -14.59
CA PRO A 17 -5.45 0.04 -14.98
C PRO A 17 -6.76 0.57 -14.42
N ILE A 18 -6.76 1.86 -14.04
CA ILE A 18 -8.01 2.57 -13.75
C ILE A 18 -8.82 2.58 -15.04
N LEU A 19 -10.07 2.17 -14.96
CA LEU A 19 -10.96 2.22 -16.12
C LEU A 19 -11.11 3.68 -16.58
N PRO A 20 -10.99 3.97 -17.89
CA PRO A 20 -11.16 5.32 -18.41
C PRO A 20 -12.53 5.90 -18.02
N SER A 21 -12.58 7.19 -17.69
CA SER A 21 -13.81 7.89 -17.30
C SER A 21 -14.90 7.79 -18.36
N GLY A 22 -14.54 7.83 -19.64
CA GLY A 22 -15.48 7.64 -20.77
C GLY A 22 -16.03 6.21 -20.90
N PHE A 23 -15.54 5.25 -20.14
CA PHE A 23 -16.07 3.88 -20.15
C PHE A 23 -17.49 3.82 -19.56
N ARG A 24 -17.83 4.75 -18.66
CA ARG A 24 -19.17 4.85 -18.06
C ARG A 24 -20.22 5.33 -19.06
N ASP A 25 -19.85 6.24 -19.96
CA ASP A 25 -20.78 6.88 -20.92
C ASP A 25 -21.12 5.95 -22.08
N HIS A 26 -20.25 4.98 -22.39
CA HIS A 26 -20.44 4.05 -23.51
C HIS A 26 -21.43 2.92 -23.23
N TRP A 27 -21.74 2.67 -21.95
CA TRP A 27 -22.54 1.51 -21.52
C TRP A 27 -23.97 1.83 -21.13
N GLY A 28 -24.41 3.07 -21.33
CA GLY A 28 -25.81 3.46 -21.08
C GLY A 28 -26.26 3.13 -19.65
N ILE A 29 -25.41 3.42 -18.65
CA ILE A 29 -25.68 3.12 -17.25
C ILE A 29 -26.62 4.15 -16.63
N ASP A 30 -27.27 4.96 -17.43
CA ASP A 30 -28.47 5.68 -17.01
C ASP A 30 -29.60 4.67 -16.84
N GLY A 31 -29.66 4.07 -15.66
CA GLY A 31 -30.86 3.32 -15.24
C GLY A 31 -30.76 1.81 -15.11
N VAL A 32 -29.63 1.15 -15.31
CA VAL A 32 -29.49 -0.22 -14.83
C VAL A 32 -29.07 -0.19 -13.37
N LEU A 33 -29.95 0.33 -12.55
CA LEU A 33 -30.08 -0.12 -11.18
C LEU A 33 -29.99 -1.64 -11.20
N TYR A 34 -29.22 -2.22 -10.28
CA TYR A 34 -29.23 -3.65 -9.96
C TYR A 34 -30.63 -4.12 -9.53
N ALA A 35 -31.61 -4.01 -10.43
CA ALA A 35 -32.94 -4.53 -10.26
C ALA A 35 -32.96 -6.05 -10.41
N GLY A 36 -32.09 -6.73 -9.67
CA GLY A 36 -32.03 -8.19 -9.73
C GLY A 36 -31.05 -8.87 -8.79
N ILE A 37 -30.10 -8.16 -8.20
CA ILE A 37 -29.29 -8.77 -7.13
C ILE A 37 -29.96 -8.44 -5.80
N ASP A 38 -30.65 -9.41 -5.24
CA ASP A 38 -31.22 -9.28 -3.88
C ASP A 38 -30.08 -9.38 -2.85
N TYR A 39 -29.49 -8.23 -2.51
CA TYR A 39 -28.44 -8.11 -1.50
C TYR A 39 -28.85 -8.69 -0.15
N LYS A 40 -30.15 -8.77 0.15
CA LYS A 40 -30.66 -9.39 1.38
C LYS A 40 -30.36 -10.88 1.43
N ILE A 41 -30.25 -11.55 0.29
CA ILE A 41 -29.88 -12.97 0.24
C ILE A 41 -28.38 -13.16 0.42
N ALA A 42 -27.56 -12.25 -0.16
CA ALA A 42 -26.10 -12.31 -0.02
C ALA A 42 -25.61 -11.78 1.34
N CYS A 43 -26.35 -10.84 1.92
CA CYS A 43 -26.04 -10.21 3.21
C CYS A 43 -26.94 -10.70 4.35
N GLN A 44 -27.46 -11.92 4.29
CA GLN A 44 -27.91 -12.53 5.54
C GLN A 44 -26.73 -12.47 6.50
N PRO A 45 -26.85 -11.76 7.65
CA PRO A 45 -25.72 -11.62 8.53
C PRO A 45 -25.18 -13.01 8.81
N LEU A 46 -23.85 -13.13 8.84
CA LEU A 46 -23.19 -14.22 9.54
C LEU A 46 -23.72 -14.15 10.98
N SER A 47 -24.94 -14.64 11.17
CA SER A 47 -25.55 -14.67 12.48
C SER A 47 -24.65 -15.54 13.35
N SER A 48 -24.65 -15.29 14.64
CA SER A 48 -24.02 -16.18 15.63
C SER A 48 -24.33 -17.66 15.31
N ALA A 49 -25.52 -17.93 14.76
CA ALA A 49 -25.93 -19.24 14.29
C ALA A 49 -25.00 -19.91 13.27
N VAL A 50 -24.43 -19.19 12.29
CA VAL A 50 -23.49 -19.77 11.30
C VAL A 50 -22.13 -20.06 11.95
N THR A 51 -21.64 -19.19 12.81
CA THR A 51 -20.40 -19.42 13.55
C THR A 51 -20.60 -20.50 14.60
N ASP A 52 -21.75 -20.54 15.26
CA ASP A 52 -22.12 -21.55 16.22
C ASP A 52 -22.26 -22.92 15.53
N GLU A 53 -22.88 -23.01 14.36
CA GLU A 53 -22.98 -24.22 13.58
C GLU A 53 -21.62 -24.76 13.09
N LEU A 54 -20.70 -23.84 12.67
CA LEU A 54 -19.36 -24.20 12.23
C LEU A 54 -18.44 -24.63 13.39
N LEU A 55 -18.70 -24.18 14.63
CA LEU A 55 -17.84 -24.37 15.80
C LEU A 55 -18.53 -25.23 16.90
N ALA A 56 -19.83 -25.41 16.86
CA ALA A 56 -20.64 -25.92 17.99
C ALA A 56 -20.43 -27.40 18.38
N ALA A 57 -19.81 -28.19 17.53
CA ALA A 57 -19.46 -29.59 17.87
C ALA A 57 -18.03 -29.90 17.44
N ALA A 58 -17.30 -30.64 18.27
CA ALA A 58 -16.02 -31.20 17.86
C ALA A 58 -16.26 -32.09 16.62
N PRO A 59 -15.51 -31.86 15.50
CA PRO A 59 -15.70 -32.68 14.31
C PRO A 59 -15.36 -34.14 14.59
N GLY A 60 -16.25 -35.03 14.20
CA GLY A 60 -16.09 -36.49 14.41
C GLY A 60 -15.12 -37.14 13.42
N SER A 61 -14.76 -36.41 12.34
CA SER A 61 -13.86 -36.92 11.30
C SER A 61 -13.11 -35.79 10.56
N SER A 62 -11.98 -36.11 9.94
CA SER A 62 -11.26 -35.20 9.06
C SER A 62 -12.10 -34.77 7.84
N GLY A 63 -12.99 -35.62 7.35
CA GLY A 63 -13.92 -35.30 6.27
C GLY A 63 -14.85 -34.13 6.62
N GLU A 64 -15.42 -34.17 7.84
CA GLU A 64 -16.28 -33.10 8.36
C GLU A 64 -15.51 -31.79 8.53
N VAL A 65 -14.23 -31.81 8.97
CA VAL A 65 -13.37 -30.64 9.03
C VAL A 65 -13.18 -30.05 7.64
N LEU A 66 -12.92 -30.87 6.62
CA LEU A 66 -12.73 -30.41 5.24
C LEU A 66 -13.99 -29.79 4.65
N GLU A 67 -15.16 -30.32 4.95
CA GLU A 67 -16.45 -29.75 4.53
C GLU A 67 -16.68 -28.36 5.16
N ARG A 68 -16.44 -28.23 6.47
CA ARG A 68 -16.52 -26.95 7.20
C ARG A 68 -15.51 -25.94 6.64
N LEU A 69 -14.27 -26.35 6.34
CA LEU A 69 -13.27 -25.49 5.67
C LEU A 69 -13.75 -25.02 4.29
N GLY A 70 -14.37 -25.90 3.50
CA GLY A 70 -15.00 -25.54 2.23
C GLY A 70 -16.08 -24.46 2.40
N THR A 71 -16.92 -24.61 3.44
CA THR A 71 -17.95 -23.61 3.78
C THR A 71 -17.34 -22.27 4.17
N VAL A 72 -16.33 -22.25 5.03
CA VAL A 72 -15.59 -21.01 5.38
C VAL A 72 -15.00 -20.36 4.14
N GLY A 73 -14.43 -21.14 3.21
CA GLY A 73 -13.91 -20.63 1.94
C GLY A 73 -14.97 -19.93 1.09
N ARG A 74 -16.16 -20.53 0.96
CA ARG A 74 -17.31 -19.94 0.25
C ARG A 74 -17.77 -18.64 0.91
N LEU A 75 -17.98 -18.64 2.23
CA LEU A 75 -18.39 -17.44 2.98
C LEU A 75 -17.38 -16.29 2.83
N ARG A 76 -16.08 -16.59 2.87
CA ARG A 76 -15.03 -15.58 2.64
C ARG A 76 -15.14 -14.96 1.25
N SER A 77 -15.33 -15.77 0.21
CA SER A 77 -15.51 -15.29 -1.16
C SER A 77 -16.77 -14.42 -1.32
N MET A 78 -17.85 -14.79 -0.65
CA MET A 78 -19.09 -13.98 -0.63
C MET A 78 -18.87 -12.63 0.05
N LEU A 79 -18.16 -12.59 1.18
CA LEU A 79 -17.83 -11.33 1.88
C LEU A 79 -16.92 -10.42 1.04
N ASP A 80 -15.93 -10.99 0.35
CA ASP A 80 -15.07 -10.23 -0.56
C ASP A 80 -15.89 -9.62 -1.72
N ALA A 81 -16.91 -10.33 -2.22
CA ALA A 81 -17.81 -9.81 -3.23
C ALA A 81 -18.70 -8.66 -2.71
N VAL A 82 -19.22 -8.80 -1.48
CA VAL A 82 -19.99 -7.73 -0.82
C VAL A 82 -19.12 -6.50 -0.59
N GLU A 83 -17.88 -6.67 -0.14
CA GLU A 83 -16.93 -5.56 -0.02
C GLU A 83 -16.72 -4.86 -1.36
N ALA A 84 -16.53 -5.62 -2.45
CA ALA A 84 -16.36 -5.05 -3.78
C ALA A 84 -17.58 -4.23 -4.22
N VAL A 85 -18.79 -4.71 -3.97
CA VAL A 85 -20.02 -3.96 -4.24
C VAL A 85 -20.07 -2.65 -3.45
N LEU A 86 -19.83 -2.70 -2.14
CA LEU A 86 -19.86 -1.53 -1.26
C LEU A 86 -18.79 -0.49 -1.65
N LEU A 87 -17.59 -0.92 -2.03
CA LEU A 87 -16.54 -0.03 -2.51
C LEU A 87 -16.93 0.68 -3.81
N ALA A 88 -17.51 -0.03 -4.76
CA ALA A 88 -17.95 0.55 -6.02
C ALA A 88 -19.12 1.55 -5.82
N GLU A 89 -20.11 1.19 -5.00
CA GLU A 89 -21.23 2.06 -4.67
C GLU A 89 -20.80 3.31 -3.88
N GLY A 90 -19.92 3.12 -2.90
CA GLY A 90 -19.39 4.21 -2.09
C GLY A 90 -18.64 5.24 -2.93
N LEU A 91 -17.87 4.79 -3.92
CA LEU A 91 -17.21 5.70 -4.86
C LEU A 91 -18.23 6.46 -5.71
N GLU A 92 -19.26 5.82 -6.23
CA GLU A 92 -20.31 6.49 -7.01
C GLU A 92 -21.07 7.54 -6.18
N LEU A 93 -21.43 7.19 -4.95
CA LEU A 93 -22.04 8.15 -4.02
C LEU A 93 -21.11 9.33 -3.75
N SER A 94 -19.82 9.10 -3.62
CA SER A 94 -18.83 10.17 -3.44
C SER A 94 -18.79 11.12 -4.65
N TYR A 95 -18.89 10.62 -5.87
CA TYR A 95 -18.98 11.45 -7.07
C TYR A 95 -20.25 12.30 -7.10
N LEU A 96 -21.38 11.73 -6.68
CA LEU A 96 -22.66 12.46 -6.64
C LEU A 96 -22.66 13.56 -5.58
N GLN A 97 -22.12 13.28 -4.41
CA GLN A 97 -22.08 14.21 -3.27
C GLN A 97 -21.11 15.37 -3.50
N ASP A 98 -19.95 15.12 -4.11
CA ASP A 98 -18.93 16.15 -4.27
C ASP A 98 -19.30 17.18 -5.37
N ARG A 99 -20.04 16.75 -6.40
CA ARG A 99 -20.59 17.67 -7.43
C ARG A 99 -21.53 18.73 -6.88
N GLN A 100 -22.06 18.54 -5.66
CA GLN A 100 -23.02 19.45 -5.03
C GLN A 100 -22.39 20.38 -3.98
N LYS A 101 -21.06 20.27 -3.74
CA LYS A 101 -20.38 21.05 -2.69
C LYS A 101 -19.82 22.36 -3.23
N ASP A 102 -20.44 23.48 -2.84
CA ASP A 102 -19.87 24.81 -3.06
C ASP A 102 -18.72 25.07 -2.08
N ILE A 103 -17.58 25.48 -2.60
CA ILE A 103 -16.40 25.83 -1.80
C ILE A 103 -16.37 27.35 -1.67
N THR A 104 -16.68 27.82 -0.47
CA THR A 104 -16.74 29.25 -0.15
C THR A 104 -15.62 29.75 0.76
N ASP A 105 -14.88 28.84 1.44
CA ASP A 105 -13.78 29.19 2.33
C ASP A 105 -12.57 29.72 1.54
N PRO A 106 -12.14 31.00 1.74
CA PRO A 106 -11.00 31.59 1.02
C PRO A 106 -9.68 30.84 1.23
N LEU A 107 -9.45 30.26 2.42
CA LEU A 107 -8.24 29.49 2.71
C LEU A 107 -8.23 28.15 1.95
N GLN A 108 -9.39 27.53 1.85
CA GLN A 108 -9.56 26.32 1.06
C GLN A 108 -9.37 26.61 -0.43
N LEU A 109 -9.92 27.73 -0.96
CA LEU A 109 -9.73 28.16 -2.34
C LEU A 109 -8.26 28.43 -2.66
N ALA A 110 -7.54 29.13 -1.77
CA ALA A 110 -6.11 29.39 -1.92
C ALA A 110 -5.30 28.08 -1.93
N SER A 111 -5.67 27.12 -1.10
CA SER A 111 -5.03 25.80 -1.03
C SER A 111 -5.30 24.97 -2.30
N ILE A 112 -6.51 24.99 -2.80
CA ILE A 112 -6.89 24.38 -4.08
C ILE A 112 -6.02 24.89 -5.21
N GLN A 113 -5.83 26.22 -5.29
CA GLN A 113 -4.99 26.85 -6.29
C GLN A 113 -3.50 26.46 -6.11
N LYS A 114 -3.00 26.49 -4.86
CA LYS A 114 -1.61 26.11 -4.53
C LYS A 114 -1.27 24.68 -4.97
N TYR A 115 -2.15 23.73 -4.72
CA TYR A 115 -1.91 22.33 -5.04
C TYR A 115 -2.37 21.92 -6.44
N GLY A 116 -2.94 22.86 -7.22
CA GLY A 116 -3.46 22.58 -8.56
C GLY A 116 -4.61 21.57 -8.54
N VAL A 117 -5.37 21.52 -7.45
CA VAL A 117 -6.50 20.63 -7.28
C VAL A 117 -7.68 21.18 -8.09
N LYS A 118 -8.37 20.31 -8.81
CA LYS A 118 -9.69 20.64 -9.39
C LYS A 118 -10.75 20.02 -8.49
N PRO A 119 -11.45 20.80 -7.65
CA PRO A 119 -12.56 20.29 -6.86
C PRO A 119 -13.58 19.60 -7.76
N GLY A 120 -14.15 18.50 -7.31
CA GLY A 120 -15.07 17.72 -8.12
C GLY A 120 -14.43 16.91 -9.25
N SER A 121 -13.09 16.95 -9.40
CA SER A 121 -12.44 16.06 -10.36
C SER A 121 -12.48 14.61 -9.88
N GLU A 122 -12.72 13.69 -10.81
CA GLU A 122 -12.80 12.26 -10.50
C GLU A 122 -11.57 11.75 -9.74
N GLN A 123 -10.39 12.20 -10.11
CA GLN A 123 -9.14 11.81 -9.46
C GLN A 123 -9.11 12.22 -7.98
N VAL A 124 -9.52 13.44 -7.64
CA VAL A 124 -9.52 13.95 -6.28
C VAL A 124 -10.56 13.24 -5.42
N ILE A 125 -11.77 13.08 -5.95
CA ILE A 125 -12.87 12.37 -5.28
C ILE A 125 -12.44 10.92 -4.98
N ARG A 126 -11.88 10.24 -5.99
CA ARG A 126 -11.38 8.89 -5.84
C ARG A 126 -10.28 8.79 -4.77
N GLN A 127 -9.31 9.69 -4.77
CA GLN A 127 -8.23 9.70 -3.78
C GLN A 127 -8.76 9.90 -2.36
N ASN A 128 -9.72 10.80 -2.19
CA ASN A 128 -10.37 11.02 -0.90
C ASN A 128 -11.14 9.79 -0.44
N PHE A 129 -11.96 9.19 -1.32
CA PHE A 129 -12.70 7.97 -1.01
C PHE A 129 -11.76 6.81 -0.64
N VAL A 130 -10.67 6.61 -1.38
CA VAL A 130 -9.67 5.56 -1.06
C VAL A 130 -9.07 5.77 0.33
N ALA A 131 -8.75 7.02 0.70
CA ALA A 131 -8.24 7.32 2.03
C ALA A 131 -9.26 6.97 3.12
N GLU A 132 -10.53 7.40 2.96
CA GLU A 132 -11.58 7.06 3.92
C GLU A 132 -11.87 5.55 3.99
N ALA A 133 -11.92 4.87 2.84
CA ALA A 133 -12.11 3.43 2.78
C ALA A 133 -10.96 2.67 3.45
N SER A 134 -9.72 3.14 3.29
CA SER A 134 -8.55 2.56 3.95
C SER A 134 -8.67 2.62 5.46
N LEU A 135 -9.12 3.75 5.98
CA LEU A 135 -9.32 3.94 7.41
C LEU A 135 -10.49 3.13 7.95
N ALA A 136 -11.62 3.11 7.24
CA ALA A 136 -12.79 2.31 7.62
C ALA A 136 -12.47 0.80 7.70
N THR A 137 -11.61 0.33 6.80
CA THR A 137 -11.22 -1.09 6.74
C THR A 137 -9.91 -1.40 7.48
N ARG A 138 -9.29 -0.40 8.13
CA ARG A 138 -8.00 -0.51 8.85
C ARG A 138 -6.87 -1.09 7.99
N THR A 139 -6.82 -0.66 6.73
CA THR A 139 -5.82 -1.09 5.76
C THR A 139 -5.04 0.10 5.22
N THR A 140 -3.99 -0.15 4.43
CA THR A 140 -3.28 0.93 3.75
C THR A 140 -4.12 1.48 2.59
N GLU A 141 -3.96 2.76 2.23
CA GLU A 141 -4.60 3.35 1.05
C GLU A 141 -4.28 2.56 -0.23
N TYR A 142 -3.10 1.99 -0.28
CA TYR A 142 -2.67 1.12 -1.34
C TYR A 142 -3.54 -0.14 -1.44
N SER A 143 -3.75 -0.85 -0.33
CA SER A 143 -4.61 -2.03 -0.29
C SER A 143 -6.07 -1.67 -0.59
N ALA A 144 -6.57 -0.55 -0.05
CA ALA A 144 -7.92 -0.06 -0.33
C ALA A 144 -8.09 0.28 -1.83
N ASN A 145 -7.13 0.97 -2.44
CA ASN A 145 -7.16 1.28 -3.88
C ASN A 145 -7.14 0.02 -4.74
N ALA A 146 -6.35 -1.00 -4.35
CA ALA A 146 -6.34 -2.27 -5.06
C ALA A 146 -7.70 -2.96 -5.07
N ARG A 147 -8.34 -3.03 -3.90
CA ARG A 147 -9.67 -3.62 -3.76
C ARG A 147 -10.72 -2.83 -4.52
N LEU A 148 -10.62 -1.50 -4.50
CA LEU A 148 -11.49 -0.63 -5.29
C LEU A 148 -11.33 -0.89 -6.80
N LEU A 149 -10.10 -1.05 -7.29
CA LEU A 149 -9.87 -1.41 -8.70
C LEU A 149 -10.52 -2.76 -9.06
N VAL A 150 -10.38 -3.76 -8.21
CA VAL A 150 -11.07 -5.06 -8.39
C VAL A 150 -12.58 -4.87 -8.42
N ALA A 151 -13.13 -4.06 -7.51
CA ALA A 151 -14.55 -3.77 -7.42
C ALA A 151 -15.11 -3.12 -8.70
N GLU A 152 -14.40 -2.13 -9.23
CA GLU A 152 -14.77 -1.46 -10.50
C GLU A 152 -14.74 -2.43 -11.68
N TRP A 153 -13.70 -3.26 -11.78
CA TRP A 153 -13.59 -4.26 -12.83
C TRP A 153 -14.70 -5.32 -12.77
N LEU A 154 -14.98 -5.84 -11.56
CA LEU A 154 -16.07 -6.80 -11.36
C LEU A 154 -17.42 -6.20 -11.78
N ARG A 155 -17.70 -4.98 -11.33
CA ARG A 155 -18.99 -4.34 -11.58
C ARG A 155 -19.18 -3.95 -13.04
N GLN A 156 -18.15 -3.40 -13.70
CA GLN A 156 -18.29 -2.79 -15.02
C GLN A 156 -18.01 -3.78 -16.17
N LEU A 157 -17.09 -4.73 -15.98
CA LEU A 157 -16.62 -5.59 -17.06
C LEU A 157 -16.85 -7.07 -16.85
N CYS A 158 -16.88 -7.53 -15.58
CA CYS A 158 -16.98 -8.95 -15.25
C CYS A 158 -18.20 -9.26 -14.36
N PRO A 159 -19.45 -8.87 -14.77
CA PRO A 159 -20.63 -9.01 -13.91
C PRO A 159 -20.97 -10.47 -13.59
N ARG A 160 -20.73 -11.42 -14.50
CA ARG A 160 -20.96 -12.85 -14.23
C ARG A 160 -19.96 -13.41 -13.22
N THR A 161 -18.74 -12.89 -13.23
CA THR A 161 -17.72 -13.23 -12.22
C THR A 161 -18.11 -12.69 -10.85
N LEU A 162 -18.62 -11.46 -10.77
CA LEU A 162 -19.17 -10.90 -9.53
C LEU A 162 -20.32 -11.75 -9.00
N GLU A 163 -21.27 -12.12 -9.85
CA GLU A 163 -22.39 -12.98 -9.47
C GLU A 163 -21.91 -14.34 -8.93
N ALA A 164 -20.99 -15.01 -9.63
CA ALA A 164 -20.43 -16.29 -9.19
C ALA A 164 -19.67 -16.17 -7.85
N LEU A 165 -19.01 -15.03 -7.60
CA LEU A 165 -18.33 -14.74 -6.35
C LEU A 165 -19.34 -14.48 -5.21
N LEU A 166 -20.41 -13.70 -5.46
CA LEU A 166 -21.51 -13.45 -4.51
C LEU A 166 -22.22 -14.74 -4.09
N GLN A 167 -22.31 -15.73 -4.99
CA GLN A 167 -22.87 -17.04 -4.71
C GLN A 167 -21.87 -18.02 -4.07
N GLY A 168 -20.64 -17.59 -3.81
CA GLY A 168 -19.57 -18.42 -3.26
C GLY A 168 -19.15 -19.59 -4.16
N GLN A 169 -19.43 -19.52 -5.47
CA GLN A 169 -19.16 -20.58 -6.44
C GLN A 169 -17.70 -20.61 -6.90
N ILE A 170 -16.99 -19.49 -6.77
CA ILE A 170 -15.60 -19.34 -7.14
C ILE A 170 -14.81 -18.66 -6.03
N THR A 171 -13.49 -18.82 -6.02
CA THR A 171 -12.61 -18.11 -5.09
C THR A 171 -12.34 -16.68 -5.55
N THR A 172 -12.03 -15.78 -4.61
CA THR A 172 -11.55 -14.41 -4.91
C THR A 172 -10.32 -14.43 -5.81
N ARG A 173 -9.42 -15.40 -5.61
CA ARG A 173 -8.22 -15.55 -6.45
C ARG A 173 -8.57 -15.93 -7.89
N SER A 174 -9.55 -16.79 -8.10
CA SER A 174 -10.07 -17.12 -9.44
C SER A 174 -10.74 -15.89 -10.09
N ALA A 175 -11.52 -15.10 -9.34
CA ALA A 175 -12.11 -13.85 -9.82
C ALA A 175 -11.02 -12.85 -10.27
N ILE A 176 -9.99 -12.64 -9.46
CA ILE A 176 -8.82 -11.80 -9.81
C ILE A 176 -8.15 -12.33 -11.08
N THR A 177 -8.05 -13.64 -11.26
CA THR A 177 -7.49 -14.25 -12.48
C THR A 177 -8.33 -13.93 -13.71
N VAL A 178 -9.67 -13.96 -13.61
CA VAL A 178 -10.58 -13.56 -14.71
C VAL A 178 -10.34 -12.08 -15.04
N ILE A 179 -10.38 -11.19 -14.04
CA ILE A 179 -10.16 -9.74 -14.21
C ILE A 179 -8.82 -9.46 -14.92
N ARG A 180 -7.72 -10.05 -14.44
CA ARG A 180 -6.39 -9.86 -15.06
C ARG A 180 -6.35 -10.35 -16.51
N SER A 181 -7.08 -11.40 -16.80
CA SER A 181 -7.13 -11.96 -18.15
C SER A 181 -8.03 -11.15 -19.08
N SER A 182 -8.92 -10.33 -18.52
CA SER A 182 -9.80 -9.42 -19.25
C SER A 182 -9.10 -8.12 -19.69
N GLN A 183 -7.92 -7.83 -19.15
CA GLN A 183 -7.17 -6.63 -19.55
C GLN A 183 -6.90 -6.62 -21.05
N ASP A 184 -7.06 -5.48 -21.68
CA ASP A 184 -6.88 -5.25 -23.14
C ASP A 184 -7.88 -6.01 -24.03
N LEU A 185 -8.88 -6.69 -23.50
CA LEU A 185 -9.98 -7.31 -24.25
C LEU A 185 -11.14 -6.33 -24.43
N GLN A 186 -11.82 -6.44 -25.56
CA GLN A 186 -13.08 -5.74 -25.79
C GLN A 186 -14.19 -6.38 -24.93
N PRO A 187 -15.25 -5.64 -24.58
CA PRO A 187 -16.31 -6.12 -23.69
C PRO A 187 -16.96 -7.44 -24.11
N GLU A 188 -17.19 -7.63 -25.42
CA GLU A 188 -17.74 -8.87 -25.96
C GLU A 188 -16.79 -10.04 -25.73
N GLN A 189 -15.47 -9.79 -25.86
CA GLN A 189 -14.44 -10.78 -25.58
C GLN A 189 -14.35 -11.09 -24.10
N VAL A 190 -14.56 -10.11 -23.21
CA VAL A 190 -14.64 -10.34 -21.76
C VAL A 190 -15.81 -11.26 -21.43
N GLY A 191 -16.99 -11.02 -22.00
CA GLY A 191 -18.14 -11.90 -21.84
C GLY A 191 -17.87 -13.33 -22.30
N GLN A 192 -17.15 -13.51 -23.42
CA GLN A 192 -16.71 -14.83 -23.92
C GLN A 192 -15.67 -15.47 -22.97
N LEU A 193 -14.74 -14.66 -22.41
CA LEU A 193 -13.75 -15.14 -21.46
C LEU A 193 -14.43 -15.68 -20.21
N GLU A 194 -15.40 -14.92 -19.63
CA GLU A 194 -16.19 -15.35 -18.47
C GLU A 194 -16.91 -16.67 -18.76
N GLN A 195 -17.59 -16.80 -19.90
CA GLN A 195 -18.29 -18.02 -20.30
C GLN A 195 -17.38 -19.25 -20.31
N ASN A 196 -16.13 -19.07 -20.73
CA ASN A 196 -15.17 -20.17 -20.85
C ASN A 196 -14.39 -20.45 -19.55
N LEU A 197 -14.21 -19.47 -18.68
CA LEU A 197 -13.42 -19.62 -17.45
C LEU A 197 -14.27 -19.97 -16.23
N LEU A 198 -15.49 -19.44 -16.09
CA LEU A 198 -16.32 -19.68 -14.91
C LEU A 198 -16.63 -21.17 -14.69
N PRO A 199 -16.96 -22.00 -15.69
CA PRO A 199 -17.13 -23.43 -15.48
C PRO A 199 -15.89 -24.12 -14.94
N VAL A 200 -14.69 -23.66 -15.31
CA VAL A 200 -13.41 -24.16 -14.80
C VAL A 200 -13.19 -23.67 -13.37
N ALA A 201 -13.42 -22.38 -13.11
CA ALA A 201 -13.24 -21.78 -11.79
C ALA A 201 -14.14 -22.37 -10.68
N ARG A 202 -15.29 -22.93 -11.06
CA ARG A 202 -16.20 -23.61 -10.14
C ARG A 202 -15.74 -25.00 -9.69
N ARG A 203 -14.83 -25.62 -10.42
CA ARG A 203 -14.44 -27.04 -10.19
C ARG A 203 -12.96 -27.22 -9.87
N ASP A 204 -12.13 -26.37 -10.45
CA ASP A 204 -10.70 -26.60 -10.53
C ASP A 204 -9.94 -25.65 -9.59
N THR A 205 -8.68 -25.97 -9.34
CA THR A 205 -7.80 -25.12 -8.51
C THR A 205 -7.44 -23.82 -9.23
N ASP A 206 -7.10 -22.78 -8.45
CA ASP A 206 -6.67 -21.46 -8.98
C ASP A 206 -5.51 -21.57 -9.99
N ALA A 207 -4.61 -22.54 -9.81
CA ALA A 207 -3.51 -22.82 -10.73
C ALA A 207 -4.02 -23.30 -12.11
N GLN A 208 -5.02 -24.16 -12.13
CA GLN A 208 -5.64 -24.65 -13.37
C GLN A 208 -6.44 -23.55 -14.07
N VAL A 209 -7.18 -22.74 -13.30
CA VAL A 209 -7.87 -21.54 -13.81
C VAL A 209 -6.86 -20.59 -14.46
N SER A 210 -5.74 -20.29 -13.81
CA SER A 210 -4.68 -19.42 -14.34
C SER A 210 -4.08 -19.96 -15.63
N LYS A 211 -3.81 -21.26 -15.70
CA LYS A 211 -3.30 -21.93 -16.91
C LYS A 211 -4.28 -21.82 -18.08
N ARG A 212 -5.58 -22.06 -17.83
CA ARG A 212 -6.63 -21.96 -18.83
C ARG A 212 -6.84 -20.53 -19.30
N ALA A 213 -6.87 -19.58 -18.36
CA ALA A 213 -7.00 -18.15 -18.61
C ALA A 213 -5.89 -17.62 -19.53
N LYS A 214 -4.64 -18.02 -19.27
CA LYS A 214 -3.47 -17.65 -20.08
C LYS A 214 -3.63 -18.10 -21.54
N LYS A 215 -4.11 -19.35 -21.76
CA LYS A 215 -4.36 -19.89 -23.08
C LYS A 215 -5.46 -19.11 -23.83
N LEU A 216 -6.60 -18.89 -23.17
CA LEU A 216 -7.75 -18.17 -23.76
C LEU A 216 -7.38 -16.73 -24.10
N ARG A 217 -6.75 -16.01 -23.17
CA ARG A 217 -6.29 -14.64 -23.40
C ARG A 217 -5.38 -14.53 -24.62
N THR A 218 -4.42 -15.44 -24.77
CA THR A 218 -3.50 -15.45 -25.94
C THR A 218 -4.25 -15.60 -27.26
N GLN A 219 -5.34 -16.37 -27.27
CA GLN A 219 -6.17 -16.59 -28.47
C GLN A 219 -7.10 -15.41 -28.79
N MET A 220 -7.55 -14.67 -27.76
CA MET A 220 -8.52 -13.58 -27.89
C MET A 220 -7.89 -12.22 -28.19
N LEU A 221 -6.63 -12.01 -27.82
CA LEU A 221 -5.98 -10.72 -28.00
C LEU A 221 -5.62 -10.46 -29.47
N PRO A 222 -6.15 -9.39 -30.08
CA PRO A 222 -5.88 -9.04 -31.48
C PRO A 222 -4.47 -8.44 -31.66
N GLU A 223 -3.90 -7.85 -30.60
CA GLU A 223 -2.61 -7.17 -30.64
C GLU A 223 -1.45 -8.15 -30.70
N ALA A 224 -0.42 -7.84 -31.49
CA ALA A 224 0.77 -8.67 -31.59
C ALA A 224 1.47 -8.85 -30.23
N PRO A 225 2.00 -10.04 -29.93
CA PRO A 225 2.70 -10.27 -28.67
C PRO A 225 3.85 -9.30 -28.40
N ALA A 226 4.54 -8.83 -29.45
CA ALA A 226 5.64 -7.88 -29.37
C ALA A 226 5.20 -6.53 -28.81
N THR A 227 4.14 -5.94 -29.34
CA THR A 227 3.61 -4.64 -28.91
C THR A 227 3.13 -4.67 -27.46
N ARG A 228 2.47 -5.77 -27.06
CA ARG A 228 2.08 -5.99 -25.65
C ARG A 228 3.29 -6.05 -24.74
N ARG A 229 4.38 -6.69 -25.20
CA ARG A 229 5.62 -6.78 -24.45
C ARG A 229 6.27 -5.41 -24.28
N GLU A 230 6.36 -4.60 -25.33
CA GLU A 230 6.92 -3.24 -25.27
C GLU A 230 6.22 -2.40 -24.18
N ARG A 231 4.89 -2.39 -24.16
CA ARG A 231 4.12 -1.71 -23.12
C ARG A 231 4.42 -2.24 -21.71
N ARG A 232 4.55 -3.56 -21.55
CA ARG A 232 4.89 -4.19 -20.26
C ARG A 232 6.31 -3.86 -19.79
N VAL A 233 7.25 -3.67 -20.71
CA VAL A 233 8.60 -3.24 -20.37
C VAL A 233 8.61 -1.83 -19.75
N GLU A 234 7.68 -0.97 -20.12
CA GLU A 234 7.55 0.36 -19.49
C GLU A 234 7.11 0.30 -18.01
N GLU A 235 6.45 -0.76 -17.62
CA GLU A 235 5.95 -0.97 -16.24
C GLU A 235 7.01 -1.61 -15.32
N ARG A 236 8.23 -1.81 -15.76
CA ARG A 236 9.31 -2.37 -14.94
C ARG A 236 9.59 -1.51 -13.71
N HIS A 237 9.82 -2.15 -12.57
CA HIS A 237 10.05 -1.47 -11.31
C HIS A 237 10.84 -2.32 -10.32
N VAL A 238 11.40 -1.65 -9.31
CA VAL A 238 12.01 -2.27 -8.14
C VAL A 238 11.29 -1.74 -6.89
N ARG A 239 11.01 -2.61 -5.95
CA ARG A 239 10.34 -2.30 -4.68
C ARG A 239 11.06 -2.98 -3.54
N TRP A 240 10.88 -2.46 -2.33
CA TRP A 240 11.35 -3.10 -1.11
C TRP A 240 10.35 -2.88 0.03
N TRP A 241 10.40 -3.72 1.04
CA TRP A 241 9.63 -3.58 2.28
C TRP A 241 10.41 -4.19 3.44
N ALA A 242 10.11 -3.71 4.66
CA ALA A 242 10.68 -4.24 5.88
C ALA A 242 10.10 -5.62 6.20
N GLU A 243 10.96 -6.51 6.69
CA GLU A 243 10.61 -7.81 7.25
C GLU A 243 11.00 -7.81 8.74
N PRO A 244 10.47 -8.74 9.56
CA PRO A 244 10.84 -8.85 10.97
C PRO A 244 12.36 -9.01 11.19
N ASP A 245 12.79 -8.70 12.41
CA ASP A 245 14.15 -8.97 12.92
C ASP A 245 15.29 -8.31 12.13
N GLY A 246 15.07 -7.09 11.63
CA GLY A 246 16.09 -6.32 10.92
C GLY A 246 16.34 -6.78 9.49
N MET A 247 15.42 -7.54 8.93
CA MET A 247 15.46 -8.00 7.53
C MET A 247 14.58 -7.12 6.62
N ALA A 248 14.89 -7.11 5.33
CA ALA A 248 14.06 -6.46 4.31
C ALA A 248 14.03 -7.32 3.05
N ALA A 249 12.92 -7.27 2.32
CA ALA A 249 12.78 -7.91 1.03
C ALA A 249 12.88 -6.88 -0.09
N LEU A 250 13.45 -7.28 -1.23
CA LEU A 250 13.54 -6.49 -2.44
C LEU A 250 12.98 -7.30 -3.61
N GLN A 251 12.09 -6.70 -4.38
CA GLN A 251 11.47 -7.30 -5.55
C GLN A 251 11.75 -6.47 -6.80
N ALA A 252 12.21 -7.12 -7.85
CA ALA A 252 12.35 -6.52 -9.17
C ALA A 252 11.34 -7.16 -10.15
N CYS A 253 10.66 -6.32 -10.94
CA CYS A 253 9.84 -6.74 -12.07
C CYS A 253 10.51 -6.24 -13.35
N LEU A 254 11.12 -7.14 -14.10
CA LEU A 254 11.90 -6.88 -15.29
C LEU A 254 11.47 -7.85 -16.41
N PRO A 255 11.90 -7.66 -17.68
CA PRO A 255 11.78 -8.65 -18.73
C PRO A 255 12.28 -10.04 -18.27
N ALA A 256 11.60 -11.09 -18.68
CA ALA A 256 11.90 -12.44 -18.20
C ALA A 256 13.34 -12.88 -18.52
N GLU A 257 13.85 -12.49 -19.68
CA GLU A 257 15.22 -12.75 -20.10
C GLU A 257 16.24 -12.09 -19.19
N ASP A 258 15.96 -10.87 -18.72
CA ASP A 258 16.85 -10.14 -17.81
C ASP A 258 16.88 -10.83 -16.43
N ILE A 259 15.72 -11.24 -15.90
CA ILE A 259 15.66 -12.00 -14.64
C ILE A 259 16.41 -13.34 -14.78
N MET A 260 16.23 -14.04 -15.89
CA MET A 260 16.95 -15.30 -16.14
C MET A 260 18.46 -15.10 -16.24
N ALA A 261 18.89 -14.01 -16.89
CA ALA A 261 20.32 -13.67 -16.99
C ALA A 261 20.90 -13.31 -15.61
N ILE A 262 20.19 -12.47 -14.82
CA ILE A 262 20.56 -12.11 -13.45
C ILE A 262 20.73 -13.38 -12.59
N MET A 263 19.72 -14.26 -12.59
CA MET A 263 19.76 -15.47 -11.78
C MET A 263 20.87 -16.44 -12.21
N LYS A 264 21.13 -16.57 -13.52
CA LYS A 264 22.26 -17.36 -14.01
C LYS A 264 23.60 -16.80 -13.55
N ASN A 265 23.78 -15.48 -13.62
CA ASN A 265 24.99 -14.81 -13.16
C ASN A 265 25.20 -14.99 -11.65
N ILE A 266 24.15 -14.77 -10.85
CA ILE A 266 24.20 -15.00 -9.39
C ILE A 266 24.62 -16.44 -9.09
N THR A 267 23.98 -17.42 -9.77
CA THR A 267 24.28 -18.83 -9.56
C THR A 267 25.72 -19.18 -9.98
N ALA A 268 26.19 -18.66 -11.10
CA ALA A 268 27.57 -18.88 -11.56
C ALA A 268 28.58 -18.36 -10.54
N HIS A 269 28.41 -17.11 -10.08
CA HIS A 269 29.31 -16.53 -9.05
C HIS A 269 29.23 -17.26 -7.71
N ALA A 270 28.04 -17.67 -7.27
CA ALA A 270 27.87 -18.45 -6.07
C ALA A 270 28.66 -19.79 -6.14
N ASN A 271 28.66 -20.42 -7.30
CA ASN A 271 29.43 -21.66 -7.52
C ASN A 271 30.93 -21.44 -7.60
N GLU A 272 31.38 -20.33 -8.22
CA GLU A 272 32.80 -19.97 -8.30
C GLU A 272 33.42 -19.68 -6.91
N HIS A 273 32.63 -19.14 -5.98
CA HIS A 273 33.08 -18.75 -4.65
C HIS A 273 32.70 -19.78 -3.55
N ARG A 274 32.22 -20.94 -3.96
CA ARG A 274 31.88 -22.03 -3.03
C ARG A 274 33.16 -22.72 -2.52
N GLU A 275 33.32 -22.72 -1.22
CA GLU A 275 34.41 -23.42 -0.56
C GLU A 275 34.12 -24.92 -0.39
N PRO A 276 35.14 -25.78 -0.27
CA PRO A 276 34.96 -27.24 -0.10
C PRO A 276 34.13 -27.63 1.13
N ASP A 277 34.18 -26.81 2.19
CA ASP A 277 33.48 -26.99 3.47
C ASP A 277 32.34 -25.99 3.69
N GLU A 278 31.74 -25.50 2.60
CA GLU A 278 30.67 -24.49 2.61
C GLU A 278 29.48 -24.92 3.46
N GLN A 279 29.16 -24.12 4.49
CA GLN A 279 28.02 -24.35 5.38
C GLN A 279 26.76 -23.61 4.98
N ARG A 280 26.86 -22.58 4.12
CA ARG A 280 25.73 -21.82 3.65
C ARG A 280 24.92 -22.59 2.60
N SER A 281 23.61 -22.46 2.64
CA SER A 281 22.75 -23.00 1.60
C SER A 281 22.91 -22.21 0.27
N ASP A 282 22.48 -22.79 -0.85
CA ASP A 282 22.47 -22.11 -2.16
C ASP A 282 21.72 -20.78 -2.11
N ALA A 283 20.61 -20.73 -1.36
CA ALA A 283 19.84 -19.51 -1.19
C ALA A 283 20.63 -18.40 -0.47
N GLN A 284 21.40 -18.76 0.55
CA GLN A 284 22.27 -17.82 1.27
C GLN A 284 23.43 -17.34 0.40
N LEU A 285 24.07 -18.22 -0.34
CA LEU A 285 25.12 -17.85 -1.30
C LEU A 285 24.58 -16.91 -2.40
N HIS A 286 23.39 -17.18 -2.93
CA HIS A 286 22.75 -16.29 -3.90
C HIS A 286 22.46 -14.91 -3.32
N ALA A 287 22.00 -14.84 -2.06
CA ALA A 287 21.73 -13.57 -1.37
C ALA A 287 23.02 -12.78 -1.14
N ASP A 288 24.10 -13.44 -0.74
CA ASP A 288 25.42 -12.82 -0.54
C ASP A 288 25.96 -12.24 -1.85
N VAL A 289 25.96 -13.02 -2.94
CA VAL A 289 26.37 -12.55 -4.28
C VAL A 289 25.53 -11.36 -4.74
N PHE A 290 24.20 -11.46 -4.59
CA PHE A 290 23.29 -10.37 -4.97
C PHE A 290 23.61 -9.08 -4.20
N ARG A 291 23.79 -9.16 -2.88
CA ARG A 291 24.19 -8.04 -2.03
C ARG A 291 25.51 -7.43 -2.49
N ASP A 292 26.55 -8.26 -2.66
CA ASP A 292 27.90 -7.79 -2.94
C ASP A 292 27.99 -7.11 -4.30
N VAL A 293 27.35 -7.67 -5.32
CA VAL A 293 27.27 -7.05 -6.66
C VAL A 293 26.56 -5.70 -6.63
N LEU A 294 25.48 -5.56 -5.86
CA LEU A 294 24.70 -4.31 -5.83
C LEU A 294 25.32 -3.23 -4.93
N ILE A 295 26.00 -3.62 -3.84
CA ILE A 295 26.61 -2.64 -2.91
C ILE A 295 28.03 -2.28 -3.34
N GLN A 296 28.84 -3.26 -3.71
CA GLN A 296 30.26 -3.07 -3.99
C GLN A 296 30.56 -2.88 -5.48
N GLY A 297 29.64 -3.29 -6.33
CA GLY A 297 29.81 -3.34 -7.78
C GLY A 297 30.33 -4.67 -8.28
N TRP A 298 30.36 -4.84 -9.60
CA TRP A 298 30.84 -6.05 -10.25
C TRP A 298 32.38 -6.14 -10.13
N PRO A 299 32.97 -7.34 -9.95
CA PRO A 299 34.41 -7.50 -9.97
C PRO A 299 35.05 -6.81 -11.18
N GLY A 300 35.99 -5.89 -10.96
CA GLY A 300 36.63 -5.09 -12.01
C GLY A 300 35.86 -3.86 -12.51
N LYS A 301 34.63 -3.63 -12.03
CA LYS A 301 33.83 -2.43 -12.30
C LYS A 301 33.27 -1.90 -10.97
N PRO A 302 33.97 -1.00 -10.28
CA PRO A 302 33.46 -0.46 -9.01
C PRO A 302 32.07 0.15 -9.22
N GLY A 303 31.22 -0.02 -8.24
CA GLY A 303 29.87 0.52 -8.23
C GLY A 303 29.86 2.05 -8.42
N PRO A 304 28.71 2.67 -8.65
CA PRO A 304 28.58 4.07 -9.03
C PRO A 304 29.02 5.09 -7.98
N GLY A 305 29.63 4.66 -6.89
CA GLY A 305 30.20 5.56 -5.86
C GLY A 305 29.14 6.38 -5.11
N VAL A 306 27.89 5.95 -5.13
CA VAL A 306 26.80 6.61 -4.39
C VAL A 306 27.05 6.45 -2.89
N ARG A 307 27.29 7.57 -2.22
CA ARG A 307 27.38 7.58 -0.75
C ARG A 307 25.97 7.51 -0.17
N VAL A 308 25.60 6.33 0.32
CA VAL A 308 24.35 6.16 1.05
C VAL A 308 24.51 6.76 2.44
N LYS A 309 23.63 7.69 2.83
CA LYS A 309 23.57 8.27 4.17
C LYS A 309 22.49 7.51 4.94
N LEU A 310 22.91 6.73 5.93
CA LEU A 310 22.01 6.05 6.85
C LEU A 310 21.96 6.80 8.17
N HIS A 311 20.79 7.08 8.69
CA HIS A 311 20.60 7.65 10.00
C HIS A 311 20.19 6.54 10.97
N VAL A 312 21.00 6.37 12.03
CA VAL A 312 20.76 5.40 13.09
C VAL A 312 20.61 6.19 14.40
N LEU A 313 19.47 6.04 15.07
CA LEU A 313 19.21 6.59 16.40
C LEU A 313 19.55 5.54 17.43
N LEU A 314 20.46 5.87 18.34
CA LEU A 314 20.87 4.99 19.43
C LEU A 314 20.81 5.78 20.74
N PRO A 315 19.90 5.46 21.67
CA PRO A 315 19.86 6.10 22.97
C PRO A 315 21.19 5.92 23.73
N ALA A 316 21.75 7.01 24.26
CA ALA A 316 23.05 6.99 24.94
C ALA A 316 23.08 6.02 26.13
N VAL A 317 21.95 5.85 26.82
CA VAL A 317 21.80 4.91 27.95
C VAL A 317 21.97 3.47 27.48
N GLN A 318 21.57 3.15 26.26
CA GLN A 318 21.69 1.81 25.68
C GLN A 318 23.12 1.47 25.24
N LEU A 319 23.97 2.47 25.03
CA LEU A 319 25.43 2.25 24.85
C LEU A 319 26.11 1.67 26.10
N LEU A 320 25.50 1.92 27.28
CA LEU A 320 25.98 1.47 28.57
C LEU A 320 25.26 0.22 29.08
N ALA A 321 24.20 -0.22 28.39
CA ALA A 321 23.42 -1.39 28.77
C ALA A 321 24.14 -2.71 28.40
N ALA A 322 23.72 -3.80 29.05
CA ALA A 322 24.25 -5.11 28.77
C ALA A 322 23.98 -5.54 27.31
N PRO A 323 24.91 -6.22 26.63
CA PRO A 323 24.73 -6.67 25.26
C PRO A 323 23.49 -7.57 25.13
N GLY A 324 22.53 -7.20 24.25
CA GLY A 324 21.46 -8.10 23.82
C GLY A 324 20.03 -7.61 24.04
N THR A 325 19.79 -6.57 24.84
CA THR A 325 18.42 -6.05 25.12
C THR A 325 18.13 -4.69 24.49
N ALA A 326 19.15 -4.00 24.00
CA ALA A 326 19.03 -2.66 23.45
C ALA A 326 18.56 -2.70 21.99
N LEU A 327 17.58 -1.85 21.67
CA LEU A 327 17.12 -1.61 20.30
C LEU A 327 17.63 -0.21 19.86
N ALA A 328 18.10 -0.14 18.64
CA ALA A 328 18.37 1.12 17.94
C ALA A 328 17.34 1.27 16.83
N GLU A 329 17.21 2.45 16.29
CA GLU A 329 16.29 2.72 15.20
C GLU A 329 17.04 3.12 13.93
N LEU A 330 16.72 2.45 12.82
CA LEU A 330 17.21 2.81 11.51
C LEU A 330 16.11 3.60 10.78
N GLN A 331 16.39 4.87 10.52
CA GLN A 331 15.43 5.78 9.89
C GLN A 331 14.90 5.21 8.57
N GLY A 332 13.57 5.17 8.43
CA GLY A 332 12.88 4.64 7.26
C GLY A 332 12.72 3.11 7.22
N TYR A 333 13.29 2.41 8.22
CA TYR A 333 13.12 0.96 8.37
C TYR A 333 12.38 0.61 9.67
N GLY A 334 12.81 1.17 10.81
CA GLY A 334 12.32 0.88 12.15
C GLY A 334 13.36 0.26 13.08
N PRO A 335 12.95 -0.44 14.14
CA PRO A 335 13.86 -0.99 15.14
C PRO A 335 14.86 -2.00 14.58
N ILE A 336 16.13 -1.87 14.96
CA ILE A 336 17.20 -2.81 14.65
C ILE A 336 17.94 -3.22 15.93
N PRO A 337 18.52 -4.45 15.99
CA PRO A 337 19.33 -4.86 17.12
C PRO A 337 20.54 -3.94 17.34
N ALA A 338 20.86 -3.61 18.60
CA ALA A 338 22.00 -2.75 18.94
C ALA A 338 23.35 -3.21 18.35
N PRO A 339 23.68 -4.51 18.26
CA PRO A 339 24.90 -4.94 17.60
C PRO A 339 25.01 -4.51 16.14
N VAL A 340 23.87 -4.48 15.40
CA VAL A 340 23.80 -4.01 14.01
C VAL A 340 24.06 -2.50 13.96
N ALA A 341 23.40 -1.73 14.84
CA ALA A 341 23.60 -0.29 14.96
C ALA A 341 25.06 0.07 15.30
N LEU A 342 25.69 -0.66 16.24
CA LEU A 342 27.08 -0.47 16.61
C LEU A 342 28.05 -0.84 15.46
N ALA A 343 27.75 -1.87 14.68
CA ALA A 343 28.52 -2.21 13.49
C ALA A 343 28.46 -1.09 12.43
N LEU A 344 27.28 -0.53 12.19
CA LEU A 344 27.08 0.63 11.31
C LEU A 344 27.81 1.87 11.85
N ALA A 345 27.72 2.13 13.15
CA ALA A 345 28.38 3.26 13.82
C ALA A 345 29.91 3.23 13.68
N ARG A 346 30.55 2.06 13.70
CA ARG A 346 32.02 1.92 13.53
C ARG A 346 32.52 2.51 12.21
N HIS A 347 31.69 2.55 11.19
CA HIS A 347 32.01 3.05 9.86
C HIS A 347 31.37 4.42 9.57
N ALA A 348 30.70 5.02 10.57
CA ALA A 348 30.03 6.30 10.40
C ALA A 348 31.05 7.44 10.27
N PRO A 349 30.92 8.30 9.26
CA PRO A 349 31.83 9.44 9.02
C PRO A 349 31.64 10.56 10.05
N SER A 350 30.50 10.62 10.74
CA SER A 350 30.17 11.63 11.74
C SER A 350 29.08 11.16 12.68
N PHE A 351 29.05 11.74 13.88
CA PHE A 351 28.00 11.58 14.88
C PHE A 351 27.37 12.94 15.17
N ALA A 352 26.04 13.00 15.16
CA ALA A 352 25.29 14.15 15.63
C ALA A 352 24.69 13.82 17.00
N ARG A 353 24.84 14.74 17.98
CA ARG A 353 24.18 14.62 19.27
C ARG A 353 22.82 15.31 19.18
N VAL A 354 21.75 14.57 19.39
CA VAL A 354 20.40 15.10 19.52
C VAL A 354 20.11 15.23 21.03
N LEU A 355 19.86 16.46 21.48
CA LEU A 355 19.45 16.73 22.85
C LEU A 355 17.93 16.55 22.92
N THR A 356 17.50 15.59 23.72
CA THR A 356 16.09 15.34 24.00
C THR A 356 15.77 15.81 25.42
N ASP A 357 14.52 16.19 25.69
CA ASP A 357 14.05 16.44 27.02
C ASP A 357 14.21 15.16 27.87
N PRO A 358 14.78 15.22 29.09
CA PRO A 358 15.04 14.04 29.90
C PRO A 358 13.78 13.34 30.44
N TRP A 359 12.62 13.99 30.37
CA TRP A 359 11.35 13.45 30.85
C TRP A 359 10.48 12.82 29.78
N ASP A 360 10.46 13.42 28.59
CA ASP A 360 9.61 12.96 27.47
C ASP A 360 10.37 12.75 26.15
N GLY A 361 11.70 12.88 26.18
CA GLY A 361 12.54 12.65 25.01
C GLY A 361 12.46 13.74 23.94
N ALA A 362 11.79 14.83 24.21
CA ALA A 362 11.40 15.83 23.25
C ALA A 362 12.36 17.03 23.16
N PRO A 363 12.56 17.57 22.00
CA PRO A 363 13.40 18.74 21.78
C PRO A 363 12.67 20.09 21.86
N ILE A 364 13.44 21.14 22.08
CA ILE A 364 13.01 22.43 22.58
C ILE A 364 12.60 23.42 21.48
N ASP A 365 11.60 24.24 21.79
CA ASP A 365 10.73 25.16 21.05
C ASP A 365 11.37 26.43 20.46
N VAL A 366 10.70 27.06 19.44
CA VAL A 366 11.09 28.33 18.81
C VAL A 366 9.98 29.41 18.72
N GLY A 367 8.78 29.16 19.22
CA GLY A 367 7.71 30.18 19.33
C GLY A 367 7.16 30.76 18.03
N ARG A 368 6.38 31.85 18.09
CA ARG A 368 5.68 32.49 16.95
C ARG A 368 6.49 33.49 16.14
N THR A 369 7.80 33.58 16.29
CA THR A 369 8.60 34.61 15.61
C THR A 369 8.88 34.32 14.12
N ARG A 370 8.71 33.09 13.68
CA ARG A 370 8.96 32.66 12.27
C ARG A 370 7.95 31.63 11.79
N TYR A 371 7.46 31.84 10.56
CA TYR A 371 6.62 30.85 9.84
C TYR A 371 7.41 29.60 9.44
N ARG A 372 8.63 29.80 8.91
CA ARG A 372 9.48 28.66 8.52
C ARG A 372 10.19 28.11 9.75
N PRO A 373 10.03 26.80 10.03
CA PRO A 373 10.74 26.14 11.12
C PRO A 373 12.26 26.30 10.95
N PRO A 374 13.01 26.61 12.01
CA PRO A 374 14.48 26.57 11.99
C PRO A 374 14.97 25.15 11.68
N ALA A 375 16.21 25.05 11.20
CA ALA A 375 16.81 23.77 10.82
C ALA A 375 16.77 22.75 11.97
N ALA A 376 17.03 23.17 13.20
CA ALA A 376 16.98 22.30 14.37
C ALA A 376 15.56 21.74 14.63
N LEU A 377 14.51 22.57 14.49
CA LEU A 377 13.12 22.10 14.63
C LEU A 377 12.72 21.19 13.45
N GLN A 378 13.23 21.48 12.24
CA GLN A 378 12.97 20.61 11.09
C GLN A 378 13.57 19.22 11.30
N GLU A 379 14.85 19.17 11.66
CA GLU A 379 15.56 17.90 11.94
C GLU A 379 14.84 17.12 13.04
N LEU A 380 14.38 17.80 14.03
CA LEU A 380 13.66 17.27 15.15
C LEU A 380 12.34 16.63 14.76
N VAL A 381 11.48 17.38 14.05
CA VAL A 381 10.18 16.89 13.59
C VAL A 381 10.39 15.73 12.61
N GLN A 382 11.47 15.75 11.80
CA GLN A 382 11.84 14.64 10.93
C GLN A 382 12.24 13.38 11.71
N LEU A 383 12.97 13.56 12.80
CA LEU A 383 13.38 12.45 13.67
C LEU A 383 12.20 11.88 14.46
N ARG A 384 11.33 12.73 15.00
CA ARG A 384 10.14 12.31 15.78
C ARG A 384 9.14 11.55 14.92
N ASP A 385 8.80 12.12 13.73
CA ASP A 385 7.69 11.63 12.92
C ASP A 385 8.10 10.53 11.93
N GLU A 386 9.40 10.47 11.56
CA GLU A 386 9.99 9.49 10.64
C GLU A 386 9.32 9.38 9.27
N HIS A 387 8.00 9.55 9.22
CA HIS A 387 7.17 9.48 8.01
C HIS A 387 5.97 10.45 8.11
N CYS A 388 5.23 10.54 7.04
CA CYS A 388 3.98 11.30 6.99
C CYS A 388 3.02 10.88 8.11
N GLN A 389 2.53 11.85 8.88
CA GLN A 389 1.64 11.63 10.02
C GLN A 389 0.15 11.50 9.65
N PHE A 390 -0.16 11.24 8.40
CA PHE A 390 -1.49 10.80 8.00
C PHE A 390 -1.64 9.30 8.31
N PRO A 391 -2.75 8.85 8.91
CA PRO A 391 -2.93 7.45 9.31
C PRO A 391 -2.65 6.46 8.17
N GLY A 392 -1.78 5.49 8.42
CA GLY A 392 -1.41 4.47 7.44
C GLY A 392 -0.43 4.89 6.34
N CYS A 393 -0.04 6.17 6.28
CA CYS A 393 0.94 6.65 5.30
C CYS A 393 2.37 6.41 5.81
N ARG A 394 3.19 5.73 5.02
CA ARG A 394 4.60 5.46 5.33
C ARG A 394 5.57 6.21 4.42
N ARG A 395 5.17 7.38 3.87
CA ARG A 395 6.08 8.20 3.08
C ARG A 395 7.18 8.76 3.97
N PRO A 396 8.47 8.49 3.69
CA PRO A 396 9.56 8.84 4.59
C PRO A 396 9.72 10.36 4.74
N ALA A 397 10.32 10.77 5.85
CA ALA A 397 10.49 12.17 6.28
C ALA A 397 11.10 13.07 5.20
N GLU A 398 12.09 12.56 4.44
CA GLU A 398 12.78 13.33 3.37
C GLU A 398 11.86 13.71 2.21
N ARG A 399 10.69 13.05 2.09
CA ARG A 399 9.66 13.33 1.09
C ARG A 399 8.43 14.00 1.68
N CYS A 400 8.56 14.50 2.90
CA CYS A 400 7.51 15.20 3.63
C CYS A 400 7.93 16.65 3.91
N GLU A 401 6.94 17.49 4.10
CA GLU A 401 7.11 18.87 4.54
C GLU A 401 6.51 19.03 5.94
N ILE A 402 7.04 20.02 6.69
CA ILE A 402 6.48 20.35 7.99
C ILE A 402 5.18 21.13 7.81
N ASP A 403 4.13 20.62 8.44
CA ASP A 403 2.79 21.18 8.43
C ASP A 403 2.38 21.58 9.86
N HIS A 404 1.70 22.74 9.99
CA HIS A 404 1.16 23.18 11.27
C HIS A 404 -0.19 22.50 11.55
N VAL A 405 -0.37 21.85 12.67
CA VAL A 405 -1.65 21.26 13.08
C VAL A 405 -2.74 22.32 13.12
N LYS A 406 -2.53 23.37 13.93
CA LYS A 406 -3.29 24.62 13.86
C LYS A 406 -2.58 25.55 12.89
N ASP A 407 -3.24 25.90 11.80
CA ASP A 407 -2.68 26.72 10.74
C ASP A 407 -2.08 28.01 11.29
N TRP A 408 -0.93 28.42 10.78
CA TRP A 408 -0.29 29.69 11.13
C TRP A 408 -1.24 30.89 10.91
N ALA A 409 -1.98 30.88 9.81
CA ALA A 409 -2.97 31.90 9.48
C ALA A 409 -4.09 32.00 10.52
N LYS A 410 -4.35 30.91 11.23
CA LYS A 410 -5.35 30.82 12.32
C LYS A 410 -4.74 30.98 13.71
N GLY A 411 -3.50 31.51 13.79
CA GLY A 411 -2.82 31.78 15.04
C GLY A 411 -2.04 30.59 15.63
N GLY A 412 -1.75 29.57 14.84
CA GLY A 412 -0.85 28.49 15.25
C GLY A 412 0.60 28.95 15.36
N ALA A 413 1.33 28.45 16.36
CA ALA A 413 2.76 28.72 16.54
C ALA A 413 3.61 27.69 15.78
N THR A 414 4.85 28.08 15.43
CA THR A 414 5.84 27.14 14.87
C THR A 414 6.57 26.49 16.04
N THR A 415 5.93 25.53 16.66
CA THR A 415 6.42 24.80 17.82
C THR A 415 6.40 23.30 17.53
N ARG A 416 7.15 22.54 18.28
CA ARG A 416 7.13 21.09 18.26
C ARG A 416 5.71 20.53 18.35
N ASP A 417 4.92 21.06 19.29
CA ASP A 417 3.57 20.59 19.63
C ASP A 417 2.50 21.09 18.66
N ASN A 418 2.87 21.87 17.66
CA ASN A 418 1.96 22.34 16.62
C ASN A 418 2.46 22.04 15.20
N THR A 419 3.54 21.27 15.05
CA THR A 419 4.08 20.89 13.73
C THR A 419 4.24 19.39 13.60
N LYS A 420 3.96 18.86 12.42
CA LYS A 420 4.11 17.45 12.03
C LYS A 420 4.53 17.31 10.59
N LEU A 421 5.01 16.13 10.21
CA LEU A 421 5.32 15.81 8.81
C LEU A 421 4.08 15.41 8.04
N LEU A 422 3.88 16.03 6.89
CA LEU A 422 2.91 15.58 5.90
C LEU A 422 3.55 15.52 4.51
N CYS A 423 3.28 14.48 3.76
CA CYS A 423 3.59 14.47 2.34
C CYS A 423 2.67 15.43 1.59
N THR A 424 3.07 15.88 0.40
CA THR A 424 2.30 16.84 -0.43
C THR A 424 0.84 16.44 -0.62
N ARG A 425 0.57 15.13 -0.80
CA ARG A 425 -0.79 14.61 -0.94
C ARG A 425 -1.63 14.84 0.32
N HIS A 426 -1.10 14.52 1.50
CA HIS A 426 -1.85 14.63 2.76
C HIS A 426 -1.90 16.06 3.29
N GLN A 427 -0.99 16.93 2.89
CA GLN A 427 -1.18 18.38 3.03
C GLN A 427 -2.37 18.86 2.21
N MET A 428 -2.49 18.41 0.95
CA MET A 428 -3.65 18.71 0.11
C MET A 428 -4.95 18.23 0.76
N PHE A 429 -4.99 17.03 1.34
CA PHE A 429 -6.16 16.52 2.05
C PHE A 429 -6.57 17.43 3.20
N LYS A 430 -5.62 17.82 4.05
CA LYS A 430 -5.89 18.72 5.17
C LYS A 430 -6.37 20.11 4.70
N HIS A 431 -5.67 20.72 3.76
CA HIS A 431 -5.92 22.10 3.40
C HIS A 431 -7.00 22.31 2.33
N ALA A 432 -7.19 21.36 1.43
CA ALA A 432 -8.14 21.47 0.33
C ALA A 432 -9.39 20.57 0.46
N LEU A 433 -9.28 19.43 1.15
CA LEU A 433 -10.36 18.42 1.22
C LEU A 433 -11.01 18.31 2.59
N ARG A 434 -10.84 19.27 3.48
CA ARG A 434 -11.50 19.38 4.81
C ARG A 434 -11.13 18.29 5.82
N TRP A 435 -10.03 17.57 5.64
CA TRP A 435 -9.50 16.72 6.69
C TRP A 435 -9.01 17.57 7.87
N GLN A 436 -9.35 17.17 9.06
CA GLN A 436 -8.94 17.87 10.28
C GLN A 436 -7.92 17.03 11.05
N SER A 437 -7.00 17.70 11.73
CA SER A 437 -6.02 17.03 12.59
C SER A 437 -5.80 17.81 13.87
N GLN A 438 -5.56 17.09 14.98
CA GLN A 438 -5.32 17.66 16.30
C GLN A 438 -4.30 16.80 17.04
N PHE A 439 -3.30 17.42 17.66
CA PHE A 439 -2.47 16.73 18.64
C PHE A 439 -3.27 16.45 19.92
N LEU A 440 -3.03 15.27 20.48
CA LEU A 440 -3.53 14.87 21.78
C LEU A 440 -2.42 15.02 22.84
N PRO A 441 -2.77 15.03 24.14
CA PRO A 441 -1.79 15.19 25.24
C PRO A 441 -0.72 14.08 25.30
N ASP A 442 -1.01 12.90 24.76
CA ASP A 442 -0.11 11.76 24.66
C ASP A 442 0.85 11.83 23.45
N GLY A 443 0.80 12.91 22.67
CA GLY A 443 1.60 13.11 21.47
C GLY A 443 1.02 12.48 20.20
N SER A 444 -0.05 11.68 20.28
CA SER A 444 -0.73 11.13 19.12
C SER A 444 -1.47 12.21 18.33
N VAL A 445 -1.73 11.98 17.05
CA VAL A 445 -2.48 12.89 16.18
C VAL A 445 -3.84 12.28 15.86
N ARG A 446 -4.90 12.94 16.36
CA ARG A 446 -6.27 12.62 15.96
C ARG A 446 -6.56 13.22 14.59
N TRP A 447 -7.07 12.41 13.72
CA TRP A 447 -7.55 12.79 12.40
C TRP A 447 -9.05 12.58 12.28
N GLU A 448 -9.70 13.49 11.56
CA GLU A 448 -11.12 13.39 11.23
C GLU A 448 -11.32 13.63 9.74
N SER A 449 -11.98 12.67 9.09
CA SER A 449 -12.29 12.73 7.65
C SER A 449 -13.48 13.65 7.38
N PRO A 450 -13.69 14.07 6.11
CA PRO A 450 -14.88 14.84 5.71
C PRO A 450 -16.22 14.17 6.02
N ASN A 451 -16.25 12.85 6.14
CA ASN A 451 -17.44 12.07 6.52
C ASN A 451 -17.48 11.69 8.01
N GLY A 452 -16.62 12.29 8.85
CA GLY A 452 -16.65 12.14 10.30
C GLY A 452 -15.95 10.88 10.84
N LEU A 453 -15.21 10.13 10.01
CA LEU A 453 -14.40 9.01 10.49
C LEU A 453 -13.20 9.53 11.29
N VAL A 454 -13.01 8.97 12.48
CA VAL A 454 -11.92 9.36 13.39
C VAL A 454 -10.86 8.27 13.44
N HIS A 455 -9.61 8.69 13.28
CA HIS A 455 -8.43 7.83 13.34
C HIS A 455 -7.29 8.52 14.07
N PHE A 456 -6.29 7.72 14.46
CA PHE A 456 -5.12 8.19 15.20
C PHE A 456 -3.86 7.75 14.46
N SER A 457 -2.85 8.60 14.51
CA SER A 457 -1.48 8.23 14.17
C SER A 457 -0.58 8.53 15.33
N ASP A 458 0.33 7.61 15.62
CA ASP A 458 1.36 7.82 16.61
C ASP A 458 2.63 8.30 15.90
N PRO A 459 3.14 9.50 16.19
CA PRO A 459 4.50 9.83 15.84
C PRO A 459 5.40 8.84 16.58
N GLY A 460 6.40 8.29 15.89
CA GLY A 460 7.38 7.42 16.52
C GLY A 460 7.87 8.05 17.83
N SER A 461 7.86 7.32 18.92
CA SER A 461 8.42 7.85 20.16
C SER A 461 9.94 7.76 20.05
N LEU A 462 10.64 8.88 20.24
CA LEU A 462 12.09 8.87 20.42
C LEU A 462 12.51 8.17 21.73
N THR A 463 11.52 7.63 22.45
CA THR A 463 11.67 6.98 23.76
C THR A 463 10.80 5.76 23.88
N THR A 464 11.31 4.62 23.64
CA THR A 464 10.96 3.39 24.35
C THR A 464 12.24 2.70 24.81
#